data_da0eea7834ef35bfb3de900f42473711
#
_entry.id   da0eea7834ef35bfb3de900f42473711
#
_cell.length_a   1.000
_cell.length_b   1.000
_cell.length_c   1.000
_cell.angle_alpha   90.00
_cell.angle_beta   90.00
_cell.angle_gamma   90.00
#
_symmetry.space_group_name_H-M   'P 1'
#
loop_
_entity.id
_entity.type
_entity.pdbx_description
1 polymer ?
#
loop_
_entity_poly.entity_id
_entity_poly.type
_entity_poly.pdbx_seq_one_letter_code
_entity_poly.pdbx_strand_id
1 'polypeptide(L)'
;MTRRSFCGTSLAALAAAGIRLPALAEGTKPNLKVGILSDIHVTAVGNANWFEKALRYFDSVKVDAVLITGDLTTWNKLPEFEAVAATWFKVFPDDTRSDGAHVERLFITGNHDVDGWAYEGARFKTKEEALPQSFFFHREEFWKRLFHEDYKPVMVKEVKGYTFVLQNWMSILEHEKGHTLAAGFKNEVSPLPQVVAALGDRLRRKKPFFYAQHWQIADTVNSSWLLRGQRFGNGQDDGLARKVLKDYPNCVAFTGHSHFSLTDEQSIWQGEFTSVNCSCARGYAFTNPGRENGFACPDFNRDPPFEMDKFDHQSVRQGLVMEVFDDRITLHRREFTYDQVLGADWIIPLFDGATVPSSGTPKYDVKTRAAAAKPPVFAKDAKVEVKEIAEGYRRLSHGTGGLDRKNPHPQVVVSFPPITTATSPSRGFDFSVRAETRIADIVRTLQERRVFSPNAYQAETRDAAPCTCNFPKSELPKRVEIRFAVRPYDCYGNAGEEIYSKWMRLS
;
A
#
# COMPACT_ATOMS: atom_id res chain seq x y z
N MET A 1 14.64 17.59 -28.57
CA MET A 1 15.70 17.19 -27.64
C MET A 1 15.38 15.76 -27.19
N THR A 2 16.26 14.84 -27.49
CA THR A 2 16.09 13.39 -27.55
C THR A 2 16.11 12.74 -26.18
N ARG A 3 15.09 11.90 -25.91
CA ARG A 3 14.97 11.02 -24.74
C ARG A 3 16.01 9.87 -24.78
N ARG A 4 17.23 10.14 -24.41
CA ARG A 4 18.27 9.10 -24.25
C ARG A 4 19.23 9.55 -23.16
N SER A 5 18.98 9.20 -21.91
CA SER A 5 19.99 9.13 -20.83
C SER A 5 19.31 8.97 -19.46
N PHE A 6 18.78 7.80 -19.12
CA PHE A 6 18.42 7.49 -17.70
C PHE A 6 18.42 5.98 -17.38
N CYS A 7 19.21 5.18 -18.06
CA CYS A 7 19.33 3.74 -17.77
C CYS A 7 20.70 3.30 -17.25
N GLY A 8 21.53 4.23 -16.73
CA GLY A 8 22.95 3.93 -16.53
C GLY A 8 23.43 3.59 -15.12
N THR A 9 22.64 3.71 -14.06
CA THR A 9 23.19 3.67 -12.69
C THR A 9 22.70 2.56 -11.76
N SER A 10 21.77 1.70 -12.18
CA SER A 10 21.24 0.64 -11.31
C SER A 10 21.98 -0.73 -11.45
N LEU A 11 22.90 -0.88 -12.36
CA LEU A 11 23.62 -2.17 -12.58
C LEU A 11 24.83 -2.39 -11.66
N ALA A 12 25.34 -1.36 -11.00
CA ALA A 12 26.59 -1.47 -10.24
C ALA A 12 26.48 -2.16 -8.87
N ALA A 13 25.28 -2.23 -8.28
CA ALA A 13 25.09 -2.77 -6.94
C ALA A 13 24.88 -4.31 -6.90
N LEU A 14 24.59 -4.95 -8.01
CA LEU A 14 24.32 -6.40 -8.11
C LEU A 14 25.54 -7.26 -8.41
N ALA A 15 26.68 -6.65 -8.75
CA ALA A 15 27.90 -7.39 -9.09
C ALA A 15 28.62 -8.03 -7.89
N ALA A 16 28.27 -7.66 -6.65
CA ALA A 16 28.92 -8.19 -5.45
C ALA A 16 28.42 -9.56 -4.98
N ALA A 17 27.30 -10.05 -5.52
CA ALA A 17 26.68 -11.31 -5.08
C ALA A 17 26.89 -12.50 -6.04
N GLY A 18 27.68 -12.36 -7.09
CA GLY A 18 27.98 -13.47 -8.01
C GLY A 18 26.82 -13.99 -8.85
N ILE A 19 25.65 -13.40 -8.75
CA ILE A 19 24.48 -13.75 -9.56
C ILE A 19 24.61 -13.01 -10.89
N ARG A 20 25.03 -13.72 -11.94
CA ARG A 20 24.90 -13.23 -13.32
C ARG A 20 23.40 -13.24 -13.66
N LEU A 21 22.75 -12.09 -13.50
CA LEU A 21 21.46 -11.89 -14.15
C LEU A 21 21.70 -11.96 -15.67
N PRO A 22 20.86 -12.70 -16.42
CA PRO A 22 20.90 -12.64 -17.88
C PRO A 22 20.74 -11.16 -18.28
N ALA A 23 21.50 -10.73 -19.29
CA ALA A 23 21.37 -9.37 -19.82
C ALA A 23 19.90 -9.15 -20.18
N LEU A 24 19.30 -8.10 -19.62
CA LEU A 24 17.91 -7.75 -19.93
C LEU A 24 17.79 -7.56 -21.44
N ALA A 25 17.09 -8.47 -22.11
CA ALA A 25 16.82 -8.34 -23.53
C ALA A 25 15.86 -7.14 -23.71
N GLU A 26 16.39 -6.01 -24.15
CA GLU A 26 15.58 -4.87 -24.55
C GLU A 26 14.74 -5.28 -25.76
N GLY A 27 13.40 -5.17 -25.64
CA GLY A 27 12.47 -5.32 -26.75
C GLY A 27 11.67 -6.62 -26.84
N THR A 28 11.80 -7.55 -25.88
CA THR A 28 10.93 -8.74 -25.87
C THR A 28 9.51 -8.38 -25.42
N LYS A 29 8.51 -8.85 -26.19
CA LYS A 29 7.09 -8.70 -25.81
C LYS A 29 6.80 -9.59 -24.59
N PRO A 30 6.08 -9.07 -23.56
CA PRO A 30 5.68 -9.92 -22.43
C PRO A 30 4.70 -11.01 -22.89
N ASN A 31 4.81 -12.17 -22.26
CA ASN A 31 3.90 -13.30 -22.49
C ASN A 31 2.51 -13.01 -21.90
N LEU A 32 2.46 -12.24 -20.81
CA LEU A 32 1.25 -11.84 -20.12
C LEU A 32 1.41 -10.42 -19.58
N LYS A 33 0.37 -9.61 -19.69
CA LYS A 33 0.30 -8.28 -19.08
C LYS A 33 -0.98 -8.14 -18.27
N VAL A 34 -0.85 -7.74 -16.99
CA VAL A 34 -2.00 -7.59 -16.06
C VAL A 34 -1.98 -6.21 -15.41
N GLY A 35 -3.10 -5.50 -15.49
CA GLY A 35 -3.36 -4.34 -14.65
C GLY A 35 -3.79 -4.78 -13.26
N ILE A 36 -3.24 -4.17 -12.20
CA ILE A 36 -3.54 -4.59 -10.82
C ILE A 36 -3.93 -3.37 -10.00
N LEU A 37 -5.08 -3.46 -9.37
CA LEU A 37 -5.62 -2.49 -8.40
C LEU A 37 -6.02 -3.21 -7.12
N SER A 38 -6.25 -2.43 -6.09
CA SER A 38 -6.90 -2.84 -4.85
C SER A 38 -7.70 -1.70 -4.27
N ASP A 39 -8.66 -2.03 -3.40
CA ASP A 39 -9.30 -1.03 -2.55
C ASP A 39 -9.80 0.19 -3.37
N ILE A 40 -10.57 -0.10 -4.42
CA ILE A 40 -11.12 0.95 -5.29
C ILE A 40 -12.29 1.67 -4.63
N HIS A 41 -12.99 1.02 -3.69
CA HIS A 41 -14.03 1.58 -2.84
C HIS A 41 -15.04 2.45 -3.61
N VAL A 42 -15.55 1.95 -4.71
CA VAL A 42 -16.57 2.66 -5.48
C VAL A 42 -17.81 2.87 -4.60
N THR A 43 -18.35 4.06 -4.64
CA THR A 43 -19.64 4.39 -4.04
C THR A 43 -20.65 4.70 -5.14
N ALA A 44 -21.93 4.58 -4.88
CA ALA A 44 -22.99 4.91 -5.84
C ALA A 44 -22.92 6.38 -6.31
N VAL A 45 -22.15 7.22 -5.61
CA VAL A 45 -21.99 8.64 -5.91
C VAL A 45 -20.51 9.00 -5.95
N GLY A 46 -19.98 9.21 -7.15
CA GLY A 46 -18.91 10.18 -7.39
C GLY A 46 -17.48 9.70 -7.49
N ASN A 47 -17.08 8.49 -7.10
CA ASN A 47 -15.67 8.09 -7.18
C ASN A 47 -15.32 7.02 -8.24
N ALA A 48 -16.30 6.57 -9.02
CA ALA A 48 -16.06 5.66 -10.13
C ALA A 48 -15.15 6.25 -11.24
N ASN A 49 -15.06 7.57 -11.32
CA ASN A 49 -14.20 8.26 -12.30
C ASN A 49 -12.72 7.85 -12.20
N TRP A 50 -12.22 7.58 -10.99
CA TRP A 50 -10.83 7.17 -10.80
C TRP A 50 -10.61 5.73 -11.21
N PHE A 51 -11.60 4.88 -10.98
CA PHE A 51 -11.59 3.52 -11.47
C PHE A 51 -11.61 3.51 -13.00
N GLU A 52 -12.50 4.30 -13.63
CA GLU A 52 -12.52 4.46 -15.09
C GLU A 52 -11.16 4.95 -15.63
N LYS A 53 -10.53 5.95 -14.99
CA LYS A 53 -9.22 6.45 -15.40
C LYS A 53 -8.16 5.35 -15.39
N ALA A 54 -8.11 4.53 -14.33
CA ALA A 54 -7.19 3.42 -14.24
C ALA A 54 -7.46 2.35 -15.32
N LEU A 55 -8.74 2.00 -15.56
CA LEU A 55 -9.10 1.05 -16.60
C LEU A 55 -8.73 1.55 -18.01
N ARG A 56 -8.95 2.83 -18.31
CA ARG A 56 -8.52 3.43 -19.60
C ARG A 56 -7.01 3.41 -19.77
N TYR A 57 -6.26 3.63 -18.71
CA TYR A 57 -4.82 3.44 -18.74
C TYR A 57 -4.46 1.98 -19.06
N PHE A 58 -5.11 1.02 -18.41
CA PHE A 58 -4.88 -0.42 -18.69
C PHE A 58 -5.23 -0.80 -20.13
N ASP A 59 -6.31 -0.25 -20.67
CA ASP A 59 -6.65 -0.40 -22.10
C ASP A 59 -5.52 0.14 -23.00
N SER A 60 -5.02 1.35 -22.69
CA SER A 60 -3.98 2.00 -23.49
C SER A 60 -2.66 1.23 -23.51
N VAL A 61 -2.31 0.55 -22.40
CA VAL A 61 -1.11 -0.30 -22.31
C VAL A 61 -1.37 -1.76 -22.69
N LYS A 62 -2.60 -2.08 -23.11
CA LYS A 62 -3.01 -3.36 -23.68
C LYS A 62 -2.84 -4.54 -22.71
N VAL A 63 -3.42 -4.43 -21.52
CA VAL A 63 -3.41 -5.54 -20.57
C VAL A 63 -4.27 -6.71 -21.07
N ASP A 64 -3.91 -7.93 -20.70
CA ASP A 64 -4.64 -9.15 -21.00
C ASP A 64 -5.68 -9.49 -19.93
N ALA A 65 -5.49 -8.93 -18.74
CA ALA A 65 -6.40 -9.07 -17.61
C ALA A 65 -6.30 -7.87 -16.66
N VAL A 66 -7.33 -7.69 -15.83
CA VAL A 66 -7.28 -6.76 -14.68
C VAL A 66 -7.59 -7.51 -13.41
N LEU A 67 -6.65 -7.48 -12.47
CA LEU A 67 -6.80 -8.00 -11.11
C LEU A 67 -7.22 -6.87 -10.17
N ILE A 68 -8.28 -7.10 -9.37
CA ILE A 68 -8.64 -6.23 -8.25
C ILE A 68 -8.67 -7.08 -6.99
N THR A 69 -7.78 -6.77 -6.04
CA THR A 69 -7.57 -7.58 -4.85
C THR A 69 -8.53 -7.23 -3.69
N GLY A 70 -9.79 -6.95 -4.01
CA GLY A 70 -10.88 -6.72 -3.06
C GLY A 70 -11.15 -5.25 -2.77
N ASP A 71 -12.17 -5.05 -1.94
CA ASP A 71 -12.75 -3.74 -1.61
C ASP A 71 -13.15 -2.96 -2.87
N LEU A 72 -13.98 -3.63 -3.69
CA LEU A 72 -14.60 -3.05 -4.88
C LEU A 72 -15.53 -1.89 -4.49
N THR A 73 -16.24 -2.07 -3.38
CA THR A 73 -17.25 -1.14 -2.85
C THR A 73 -16.90 -0.66 -1.44
N THR A 74 -17.63 0.33 -0.95
CA THR A 74 -17.40 0.89 0.39
C THR A 74 -18.36 0.32 1.43
N TRP A 75 -19.63 0.12 1.07
CA TRP A 75 -20.69 -0.19 2.02
C TRP A 75 -21.48 -1.45 1.68
N ASN A 76 -20.96 -2.31 0.80
CA ASN A 76 -21.63 -3.52 0.38
C ASN A 76 -23.02 -3.29 -0.26
N LYS A 77 -23.26 -2.12 -0.82
CA LYS A 77 -24.57 -1.79 -1.41
C LYS A 77 -24.63 -2.20 -2.88
N LEU A 78 -25.77 -2.78 -3.27
CA LEU A 78 -25.98 -3.19 -4.66
C LEU A 78 -25.71 -2.07 -5.69
N PRO A 79 -26.16 -0.81 -5.49
CA PRO A 79 -25.84 0.28 -6.42
C PRO A 79 -24.33 0.58 -6.55
N GLU A 80 -23.53 0.27 -5.54
CA GLU A 80 -22.08 0.42 -5.62
C GLU A 80 -21.47 -0.64 -6.54
N PHE A 81 -21.90 -1.90 -6.43
CA PHE A 81 -21.51 -2.96 -7.37
C PHE A 81 -22.00 -2.72 -8.79
N GLU A 82 -23.21 -2.19 -8.96
CA GLU A 82 -23.73 -1.77 -10.26
C GLU A 82 -22.84 -0.67 -10.88
N ALA A 83 -22.35 0.27 -10.08
CA ALA A 83 -21.41 1.29 -10.54
C ALA A 83 -20.04 0.70 -10.93
N VAL A 84 -19.55 -0.32 -10.23
CA VAL A 84 -18.33 -1.05 -10.60
C VAL A 84 -18.53 -1.75 -11.93
N ALA A 85 -19.60 -2.52 -12.08
CA ALA A 85 -19.90 -3.25 -13.32
C ALA A 85 -20.11 -2.30 -14.50
N ALA A 86 -20.90 -1.23 -14.32
CA ALA A 86 -21.14 -0.24 -15.36
C ALA A 86 -19.85 0.46 -15.81
N THR A 87 -18.94 0.76 -14.87
CA THR A 87 -17.65 1.37 -15.19
C THR A 87 -16.76 0.41 -15.96
N TRP A 88 -16.73 -0.87 -15.57
CA TRP A 88 -15.99 -1.89 -16.29
C TRP A 88 -16.48 -2.02 -17.73
N PHE A 89 -17.78 -2.27 -17.94
CA PHE A 89 -18.34 -2.47 -19.30
C PHE A 89 -18.38 -1.18 -20.15
N LYS A 90 -18.27 -0.01 -19.53
CA LYS A 90 -18.05 1.24 -20.26
C LYS A 90 -16.67 1.29 -20.92
N VAL A 91 -15.64 0.75 -20.26
CA VAL A 91 -14.26 0.75 -20.78
C VAL A 91 -13.97 -0.50 -21.59
N PHE A 92 -14.47 -1.63 -21.14
CA PHE A 92 -14.30 -2.95 -21.77
C PHE A 92 -15.67 -3.59 -22.12
N PRO A 93 -16.36 -3.09 -23.16
CA PRO A 93 -17.62 -3.68 -23.60
C PRO A 93 -17.42 -5.17 -23.91
N ASP A 94 -18.28 -6.03 -23.37
CA ASP A 94 -18.20 -7.48 -23.55
C ASP A 94 -16.79 -8.05 -23.23
N ASP A 95 -16.14 -7.49 -22.23
CA ASP A 95 -14.77 -7.84 -21.83
C ASP A 95 -13.74 -7.67 -22.96
N THR A 96 -13.92 -6.64 -23.79
CA THR A 96 -13.11 -6.41 -24.98
C THR A 96 -12.42 -5.03 -24.89
N ARG A 97 -11.11 -5.02 -25.11
CA ARG A 97 -10.32 -3.80 -25.22
C ARG A 97 -10.63 -3.02 -26.49
N SER A 98 -10.19 -1.77 -26.52
CA SER A 98 -10.34 -0.89 -27.71
C SER A 98 -9.69 -1.43 -28.98
N ASP A 99 -8.70 -2.35 -28.87
CA ASP A 99 -8.05 -3.01 -30.01
C ASP A 99 -8.73 -4.35 -30.42
N GLY A 100 -9.87 -4.68 -29.81
CA GLY A 100 -10.66 -5.88 -30.12
C GLY A 100 -10.20 -7.16 -29.41
N ALA A 101 -9.16 -7.11 -28.58
CA ALA A 101 -8.71 -8.27 -27.82
C ALA A 101 -9.48 -8.43 -26.51
N HIS A 102 -9.70 -9.68 -26.10
CA HIS A 102 -10.31 -9.99 -24.80
C HIS A 102 -9.46 -9.53 -23.64
N VAL A 103 -10.10 -9.04 -22.56
CA VAL A 103 -9.50 -8.72 -21.27
C VAL A 103 -10.22 -9.47 -20.16
N GLU A 104 -9.50 -10.29 -19.41
CA GLU A 104 -10.09 -11.11 -18.34
C GLU A 104 -10.28 -10.29 -17.05
N ARG A 105 -11.45 -10.45 -16.42
CA ARG A 105 -11.70 -9.95 -15.06
C ARG A 105 -11.15 -10.94 -14.04
N LEU A 106 -10.31 -10.45 -13.15
CA LEU A 106 -9.75 -11.19 -12.02
C LEU A 106 -10.13 -10.49 -10.71
N PHE A 107 -11.45 -10.30 -10.50
CA PHE A 107 -11.96 -9.57 -9.34
C PHE A 107 -12.18 -10.53 -8.19
N ILE A 108 -11.81 -10.07 -6.98
CA ILE A 108 -12.19 -10.69 -5.73
C ILE A 108 -12.87 -9.68 -4.82
N THR A 109 -13.59 -10.17 -3.84
CA THR A 109 -14.20 -9.34 -2.80
C THR A 109 -13.26 -9.13 -1.62
N GLY A 110 -13.39 -7.97 -0.95
CA GLY A 110 -12.75 -7.64 0.31
C GLY A 110 -13.76 -7.51 1.45
N ASN A 111 -13.30 -7.04 2.62
CA ASN A 111 -14.16 -6.91 3.79
C ASN A 111 -15.26 -5.85 3.60
N HIS A 112 -14.98 -4.77 2.89
CA HIS A 112 -16.00 -3.77 2.58
C HIS A 112 -17.07 -4.29 1.62
N ASP A 113 -16.75 -5.26 0.77
CA ASP A 113 -17.69 -5.89 -0.15
C ASP A 113 -18.62 -6.89 0.52
N VAL A 114 -18.21 -7.44 1.66
CA VAL A 114 -18.94 -8.50 2.36
C VAL A 114 -19.49 -8.02 3.69
N ASP A 115 -18.67 -7.36 4.50
CA ASP A 115 -19.03 -6.89 5.85
C ASP A 115 -19.44 -5.41 5.90
N GLY A 116 -19.21 -4.67 4.82
CA GLY A 116 -19.44 -3.23 4.75
C GLY A 116 -20.85 -2.77 5.12
N TRP A 117 -21.86 -3.63 4.98
CA TRP A 117 -23.23 -3.34 5.41
C TRP A 117 -23.36 -3.08 6.92
N ALA A 118 -22.47 -3.66 7.71
CA ALA A 118 -22.46 -3.55 9.15
C ALA A 118 -21.66 -2.34 9.66
N TYR A 119 -20.92 -1.67 8.80
CA TYR A 119 -20.14 -0.51 9.18
C TYR A 119 -21.03 0.71 9.38
N GLU A 120 -20.70 1.56 10.34
CA GLU A 120 -21.49 2.75 10.69
C GLU A 120 -21.82 3.63 9.48
N GLY A 121 -20.88 3.76 8.54
CA GLY A 121 -21.05 4.53 7.31
C GLY A 121 -22.10 3.96 6.34
N ALA A 122 -22.45 2.69 6.45
CA ALA A 122 -23.49 2.07 5.63
C ALA A 122 -24.89 2.59 5.98
N ARG A 123 -25.06 3.08 7.21
CA ARG A 123 -26.30 3.66 7.74
C ARG A 123 -27.49 2.70 7.82
N PHE A 124 -27.26 1.40 7.84
CA PHE A 124 -28.26 0.40 8.18
C PHE A 124 -28.34 0.27 9.70
N LYS A 125 -29.54 0.29 10.24
CA LYS A 125 -29.78 0.14 11.67
C LYS A 125 -29.93 -1.33 12.08
N THR A 126 -30.44 -2.14 11.17
CA THR A 126 -30.69 -3.56 11.38
C THR A 126 -30.26 -4.38 10.16
N LYS A 127 -30.12 -5.71 10.37
CA LYS A 127 -29.86 -6.66 9.30
C LYS A 127 -31.02 -6.68 8.28
N GLU A 128 -32.24 -6.57 8.75
CA GLU A 128 -33.45 -6.58 7.93
C GLU A 128 -33.50 -5.38 6.96
N GLU A 129 -33.02 -4.21 7.38
CA GLU A 129 -32.85 -3.06 6.50
C GLU A 129 -31.75 -3.29 5.44
N ALA A 130 -30.69 -4.00 5.80
CA ALA A 130 -29.59 -4.30 4.90
C ALA A 130 -29.91 -5.38 3.87
N LEU A 131 -30.67 -6.41 4.26
CA LEU A 131 -30.96 -7.61 3.44
C LEU A 131 -31.31 -7.31 2.00
N PRO A 132 -32.27 -6.44 1.63
CA PRO A 132 -32.65 -6.23 0.24
C PRO A 132 -31.65 -5.45 -0.60
N GLN A 133 -30.67 -4.81 0.01
CA GLN A 133 -29.76 -3.87 -0.64
C GLN A 133 -28.28 -4.28 -0.52
N SER A 134 -27.97 -5.24 0.34
CA SER A 134 -26.62 -5.71 0.57
C SER A 134 -26.25 -6.82 -0.39
N PHE A 135 -25.14 -6.65 -1.08
CA PHE A 135 -24.57 -7.68 -1.95
C PHE A 135 -24.35 -9.00 -1.23
N PHE A 136 -23.86 -8.95 0.01
CA PHE A 136 -23.47 -10.14 0.74
C PHE A 136 -24.57 -11.21 0.83
N PHE A 137 -25.81 -10.80 1.09
CA PHE A 137 -26.93 -11.74 1.27
C PHE A 137 -27.41 -12.36 -0.04
N HIS A 138 -27.01 -11.80 -1.18
CA HIS A 138 -27.40 -12.21 -2.53
C HIS A 138 -26.20 -12.36 -3.47
N ARG A 139 -25.02 -12.61 -2.92
CA ARG A 139 -23.73 -12.52 -3.63
C ARG A 139 -23.65 -13.37 -4.90
N GLU A 140 -24.19 -14.60 -4.86
CA GLU A 140 -24.20 -15.49 -6.04
C GLU A 140 -25.09 -14.93 -7.17
N GLU A 141 -26.26 -14.43 -6.81
CA GLU A 141 -27.21 -13.85 -7.76
C GLU A 141 -26.68 -12.54 -8.35
N PHE A 142 -26.24 -11.62 -7.48
CA PHE A 142 -25.78 -10.31 -7.90
C PHE A 142 -24.48 -10.39 -8.69
N TRP A 143 -23.53 -11.23 -8.28
CA TRP A 143 -22.29 -11.42 -9.02
C TRP A 143 -22.57 -11.98 -10.42
N LYS A 144 -23.42 -13.00 -10.52
CA LYS A 144 -23.81 -13.57 -11.81
C LYS A 144 -24.52 -12.57 -12.70
N ARG A 145 -25.42 -11.77 -12.13
CA ARG A 145 -26.15 -10.74 -12.89
C ARG A 145 -25.23 -9.62 -13.37
N LEU A 146 -24.30 -9.16 -12.51
CA LEU A 146 -23.47 -7.98 -12.77
C LEU A 146 -22.21 -8.31 -13.57
N PHE A 147 -21.62 -9.46 -13.33
CA PHE A 147 -20.34 -9.84 -13.93
C PHE A 147 -20.44 -11.06 -14.86
N HIS A 148 -21.63 -11.63 -15.06
CA HIS A 148 -21.90 -12.74 -15.95
C HIS A 148 -21.08 -14.01 -15.63
N GLU A 149 -20.70 -14.19 -14.38
CA GLU A 149 -19.94 -15.35 -13.90
C GLU A 149 -20.43 -15.83 -12.53
N ASP A 150 -20.18 -17.10 -12.20
CA ASP A 150 -20.56 -17.66 -10.90
C ASP A 150 -19.62 -17.18 -9.79
N TYR A 151 -20.18 -16.73 -8.66
CA TYR A 151 -19.43 -16.44 -7.44
C TYR A 151 -19.00 -17.73 -6.75
N LYS A 152 -17.72 -17.83 -6.38
CA LYS A 152 -17.19 -18.96 -5.59
C LYS A 152 -16.22 -18.43 -4.54
N PRO A 153 -16.13 -19.06 -3.36
CA PRO A 153 -15.15 -18.69 -2.33
C PRO A 153 -13.72 -18.66 -2.85
N VAL A 154 -13.34 -19.61 -3.68
CA VAL A 154 -12.07 -19.60 -4.42
C VAL A 154 -12.35 -19.88 -5.88
N MET A 155 -12.00 -18.92 -6.73
CA MET A 155 -12.11 -19.05 -8.18
C MET A 155 -10.76 -19.40 -8.77
N VAL A 156 -10.76 -20.14 -9.87
CA VAL A 156 -9.54 -20.45 -10.64
C VAL A 156 -9.77 -20.01 -12.08
N LYS A 157 -8.91 -19.14 -12.57
CA LYS A 157 -8.95 -18.63 -13.95
C LYS A 157 -7.61 -18.86 -14.65
N GLU A 158 -7.67 -18.98 -15.97
CA GLU A 158 -6.49 -19.10 -16.82
C GLU A 158 -6.42 -17.95 -17.81
N VAL A 159 -5.30 -17.22 -17.81
CA VAL A 159 -5.06 -16.16 -18.79
C VAL A 159 -3.75 -16.46 -19.51
N LYS A 160 -3.82 -16.66 -20.81
CA LYS A 160 -2.66 -17.03 -21.66
C LYS A 160 -1.82 -18.18 -21.08
N GLY A 161 -2.52 -19.15 -20.45
CA GLY A 161 -1.91 -20.34 -19.86
C GLY A 161 -1.15 -20.07 -18.54
N TYR A 162 -1.44 -18.96 -17.88
CA TYR A 162 -1.05 -18.69 -16.49
C TYR A 162 -2.25 -18.86 -15.57
N THR A 163 -2.06 -19.61 -14.49
CA THR A 163 -3.13 -19.89 -13.53
C THR A 163 -3.24 -18.76 -12.50
N PHE A 164 -4.47 -18.31 -12.25
CA PHE A 164 -4.83 -17.39 -11.18
C PHE A 164 -5.74 -18.11 -10.19
N VAL A 165 -5.34 -18.13 -8.92
CA VAL A 165 -6.13 -18.64 -7.80
C VAL A 165 -6.62 -17.43 -7.00
N LEU A 166 -7.92 -17.19 -7.04
CA LEU A 166 -8.57 -15.97 -6.58
C LEU A 166 -9.46 -16.29 -5.38
N GLN A 167 -9.05 -15.87 -4.19
CA GLN A 167 -9.80 -16.09 -2.96
C GLN A 167 -10.64 -14.87 -2.64
N ASN A 168 -11.95 -15.01 -2.69
CA ASN A 168 -12.89 -14.03 -2.21
C ASN A 168 -12.86 -13.94 -0.69
N TRP A 169 -13.21 -12.76 -0.17
CA TRP A 169 -13.46 -12.56 1.23
C TRP A 169 -14.62 -13.45 1.68
N MET A 170 -14.38 -14.19 2.73
CA MET A 170 -15.40 -15.05 3.32
C MET A 170 -15.88 -14.38 4.58
N SER A 171 -17.16 -14.01 4.61
CA SER A 171 -17.73 -13.32 5.75
C SER A 171 -17.60 -14.07 7.02
N ILE A 172 -17.81 -13.23 7.97
CA ILE A 172 -17.50 -13.46 9.31
C ILE A 172 -18.44 -12.91 10.31
N LEU A 173 -19.27 -12.08 9.92
CA LEU A 173 -20.15 -11.39 10.83
C LEU A 173 -21.47 -12.13 11.03
N GLU A 174 -21.47 -13.16 11.88
CA GLU A 174 -22.61 -13.28 12.78
C GLU A 174 -22.42 -12.16 13.84
N HIS A 175 -23.16 -11.07 13.67
CA HIS A 175 -23.13 -9.95 14.58
C HIS A 175 -23.78 -10.31 15.91
N GLU A 176 -22.99 -10.70 16.89
CA GLU A 176 -23.30 -10.42 18.26
C GLU A 176 -22.37 -9.32 18.77
N LYS A 177 -22.99 -8.30 19.32
CA LYS A 177 -22.43 -7.12 19.99
C LYS A 177 -20.96 -7.23 20.42
N GLY A 178 -20.11 -6.58 19.70
CA GLY A 178 -18.68 -6.45 20.07
C GLY A 178 -17.75 -6.86 18.94
N HIS A 179 -17.57 -5.99 17.99
CA HIS A 179 -16.72 -6.19 16.85
C HIS A 179 -15.26 -6.50 17.23
N THR A 180 -14.85 -7.72 17.05
CA THR A 180 -13.45 -8.02 16.80
C THR A 180 -13.35 -8.64 15.42
N LEU A 181 -12.75 -7.93 14.49
CA LEU A 181 -12.45 -8.37 13.13
C LEU A 181 -11.78 -9.76 13.07
N ALA A 182 -11.15 -10.18 14.16
CA ALA A 182 -10.51 -11.49 14.30
C ALA A 182 -11.50 -12.68 14.46
N ALA A 183 -12.77 -12.45 14.74
CA ALA A 183 -13.72 -13.54 14.95
C ALA A 183 -14.17 -14.22 13.66
N GLY A 184 -13.84 -13.60 12.54
CA GLY A 184 -14.43 -13.88 11.32
C GLY A 184 -14.01 -15.04 10.50
N PHE A 185 -12.79 -15.44 10.59
CA PHE A 185 -12.31 -16.61 9.86
C PHE A 185 -12.64 -17.96 10.55
N LYS A 186 -13.21 -17.94 11.72
CA LYS A 186 -13.41 -19.15 12.50
C LYS A 186 -14.56 -20.05 12.02
N ASN A 187 -15.52 -19.53 11.29
CA ASN A 187 -16.74 -20.26 10.97
C ASN A 187 -16.86 -20.74 9.51
N GLU A 188 -16.17 -20.10 8.56
CA GLU A 188 -16.10 -20.62 7.20
C GLU A 188 -14.67 -21.06 6.89
N VAL A 189 -14.45 -22.35 6.77
CA VAL A 189 -13.15 -22.90 6.38
C VAL A 189 -12.94 -22.61 4.90
N SER A 190 -11.92 -21.83 4.57
CA SER A 190 -11.57 -21.56 3.17
C SER A 190 -11.28 -22.88 2.43
N PRO A 191 -11.88 -23.10 1.26
CA PRO A 191 -11.59 -24.27 0.42
C PRO A 191 -10.22 -24.18 -0.28
N LEU A 192 -9.39 -23.18 0.03
CA LEU A 192 -8.09 -22.98 -0.60
C LEU A 192 -7.20 -24.23 -0.59
N PRO A 193 -7.03 -24.97 0.53
CA PRO A 193 -6.20 -26.17 0.52
C PRO A 193 -6.70 -27.23 -0.46
N GLN A 194 -8.01 -27.44 -0.53
CA GLN A 194 -8.64 -28.42 -1.43
C GLN A 194 -8.50 -27.99 -2.89
N VAL A 195 -8.70 -26.70 -3.19
CA VAL A 195 -8.54 -26.15 -4.53
C VAL A 195 -7.09 -26.25 -5.01
N VAL A 196 -6.13 -25.87 -4.17
CA VAL A 196 -4.71 -25.97 -4.49
C VAL A 196 -4.27 -27.42 -4.67
N ALA A 197 -4.74 -28.34 -3.81
CA ALA A 197 -4.48 -29.76 -3.94
C ALA A 197 -5.07 -30.34 -5.25
N ALA A 198 -6.29 -29.94 -5.64
CA ALA A 198 -6.92 -30.37 -6.89
C ALA A 198 -6.21 -29.87 -8.14
N LEU A 199 -5.56 -28.68 -8.06
CA LEU A 199 -4.74 -28.16 -9.15
C LEU A 199 -3.41 -28.92 -9.29
N GLY A 200 -2.89 -29.47 -8.18
CA GLY A 200 -1.76 -30.41 -8.16
C GLY A 200 -0.57 -29.95 -9.01
N ASP A 201 -0.14 -30.82 -9.92
CA ASP A 201 1.00 -30.55 -10.81
C ASP A 201 0.81 -29.32 -11.72
N ARG A 202 -0.43 -28.87 -11.91
CA ARG A 202 -0.72 -27.67 -12.70
C ARG A 202 -0.06 -26.43 -12.11
N LEU A 203 0.02 -26.33 -10.77
CA LEU A 203 0.70 -25.25 -10.07
C LEU A 203 2.21 -25.48 -9.93
N ARG A 204 2.69 -26.73 -10.10
CA ARG A 204 4.12 -27.09 -9.98
C ARG A 204 4.88 -27.04 -11.31
N ARG A 205 4.25 -26.50 -12.35
CA ARG A 205 4.90 -26.32 -13.66
C ARG A 205 6.08 -25.33 -13.54
N LYS A 206 7.03 -25.42 -14.45
CA LYS A 206 8.13 -24.46 -14.64
C LYS A 206 7.61 -23.11 -15.16
N LYS A 207 6.65 -22.54 -14.46
CA LYS A 207 5.91 -21.33 -14.82
C LYS A 207 5.33 -20.72 -13.55
N PRO A 208 5.39 -19.40 -13.38
CA PRO A 208 4.72 -18.78 -12.24
C PRO A 208 3.21 -18.93 -12.33
N PHE A 209 2.58 -19.00 -11.16
CA PHE A 209 1.14 -18.81 -11.01
C PHE A 209 0.87 -17.68 -10.03
N PHE A 210 -0.35 -17.16 -10.07
CA PHE A 210 -0.72 -15.98 -9.31
C PHE A 210 -1.83 -16.32 -8.32
N TYR A 211 -1.65 -15.86 -7.09
CA TYR A 211 -2.64 -15.95 -6.05
C TYR A 211 -3.12 -14.57 -5.66
N ALA A 212 -4.40 -14.40 -5.31
CA ALA A 212 -4.92 -13.16 -4.78
C ALA A 212 -5.86 -13.42 -3.61
N GLN A 213 -5.69 -12.65 -2.53
CA GLN A 213 -6.61 -12.49 -1.43
C GLN A 213 -6.62 -11.03 -1.00
N HIS A 214 -7.64 -10.61 -0.26
CA HIS A 214 -7.74 -9.20 0.13
C HIS A 214 -6.77 -8.83 1.25
N TRP A 215 -6.74 -9.59 2.36
CA TRP A 215 -5.80 -9.32 3.45
C TRP A 215 -4.37 -9.70 3.13
N GLN A 216 -3.41 -9.01 3.78
CA GLN A 216 -2.00 -9.39 3.67
C GLN A 216 -1.81 -10.79 4.24
N ILE A 217 -0.96 -11.57 3.57
CA ILE A 217 -0.53 -12.86 4.07
C ILE A 217 0.40 -12.63 5.27
N ALA A 218 0.15 -13.34 6.36
CA ALA A 218 0.87 -13.17 7.61
C ALA A 218 2.40 -13.22 7.44
N ASP A 219 3.11 -12.28 8.09
CA ASP A 219 4.56 -12.16 8.11
C ASP A 219 5.22 -12.04 6.72
N THR A 220 4.59 -11.36 5.78
CA THR A 220 5.12 -11.11 4.45
C THR A 220 5.41 -9.62 4.22
N VAL A 221 4.53 -8.89 3.54
CA VAL A 221 4.67 -7.46 3.22
C VAL A 221 4.41 -6.57 4.45
N ASN A 222 4.67 -5.28 4.31
CA ASN A 222 4.30 -4.28 5.31
C ASN A 222 2.84 -4.44 5.75
N SER A 223 2.55 -4.11 7.01
CA SER A 223 1.28 -4.29 7.70
C SER A 223 0.84 -5.73 8.04
N SER A 224 1.60 -6.74 7.66
CA SER A 224 1.26 -8.15 7.93
C SER A 224 1.93 -8.76 9.18
N TRP A 225 2.72 -8.01 9.92
CA TRP A 225 3.54 -8.54 11.03
C TRP A 225 2.79 -8.55 12.36
N LEU A 226 2.23 -9.72 12.70
CA LEU A 226 1.43 -9.96 13.90
C LEU A 226 2.12 -9.66 15.21
N LEU A 227 3.38 -10.01 15.31
CA LEU A 227 4.14 -9.98 16.56
C LEU A 227 4.58 -8.57 16.98
N ARG A 228 4.26 -7.54 16.20
CA ARG A 228 4.79 -6.19 16.39
C ARG A 228 3.78 -5.13 16.74
N GLY A 229 2.59 -5.54 17.16
CA GLY A 229 1.56 -4.63 17.65
C GLY A 229 0.93 -3.77 16.56
N GLN A 230 1.06 -4.15 15.31
CA GLN A 230 0.36 -3.47 14.24
C GLN A 230 -1.11 -3.80 14.27
N ARG A 231 -1.96 -2.78 14.34
CA ARG A 231 -3.41 -2.97 14.49
C ARG A 231 -4.18 -3.02 13.18
N PHE A 232 -3.54 -2.71 12.06
CA PHE A 232 -4.23 -2.60 10.78
C PHE A 232 -4.00 -3.84 9.92
N GLY A 233 -5.05 -4.58 9.67
CA GLY A 233 -5.04 -5.72 8.77
C GLY A 233 -4.23 -6.91 9.26
N ASN A 234 -3.64 -6.78 10.39
CA ASN A 234 -2.65 -7.71 10.89
C ASN A 234 -3.30 -8.80 11.67
N GLY A 235 -2.98 -9.96 11.38
CA GLY A 235 -3.45 -11.09 12.12
C GLY A 235 -4.80 -11.56 11.75
N GLN A 236 -5.29 -11.04 10.72
CA GLN A 236 -6.56 -11.46 10.25
C GLN A 236 -6.43 -12.55 9.21
N ASP A 237 -5.31 -12.61 8.51
CA ASP A 237 -4.90 -13.85 7.87
C ASP A 237 -4.51 -14.83 8.98
N ASP A 238 -5.27 -15.90 9.10
CA ASP A 238 -5.04 -16.96 10.09
C ASP A 238 -3.79 -17.81 9.80
N GLY A 239 -2.99 -17.40 8.81
CA GLY A 239 -1.82 -18.09 8.32
C GLY A 239 -2.12 -19.23 7.35
N LEU A 240 -3.39 -19.45 6.98
CA LEU A 240 -3.76 -20.54 6.08
C LEU A 240 -3.12 -20.36 4.70
N ALA A 241 -3.20 -19.14 4.13
CA ALA A 241 -2.61 -18.86 2.83
C ALA A 241 -1.10 -19.12 2.83
N ARG A 242 -0.37 -18.63 3.83
CA ARG A 242 1.07 -18.92 3.95
C ARG A 242 1.36 -20.39 4.08
N LYS A 243 0.60 -21.10 4.91
CA LYS A 243 0.74 -22.55 5.09
C LYS A 243 0.57 -23.33 3.80
N VAL A 244 -0.37 -22.89 2.94
CA VAL A 244 -0.64 -23.53 1.64
C VAL A 244 0.42 -23.15 0.61
N LEU A 245 0.80 -21.87 0.56
CA LEU A 245 1.65 -21.33 -0.51
C LEU A 245 3.16 -21.55 -0.29
N LYS A 246 3.60 -21.84 0.94
CA LYS A 246 5.03 -22.02 1.26
C LYS A 246 5.73 -23.10 0.43
N ASP A 247 4.98 -24.06 -0.09
CA ASP A 247 5.50 -25.15 -0.91
C ASP A 247 5.51 -24.82 -2.42
N TYR A 248 5.24 -23.55 -2.77
CA TYR A 248 5.14 -23.08 -4.14
C TYR A 248 6.05 -21.85 -4.40
N PRO A 249 7.36 -22.05 -4.57
CA PRO A 249 8.30 -20.96 -4.81
C PRO A 249 8.06 -20.21 -6.13
N ASN A 250 7.21 -20.73 -7.00
CA ASN A 250 6.76 -20.08 -8.24
C ASN A 250 5.48 -19.24 -8.07
N CYS A 251 4.96 -19.09 -6.85
CA CYS A 251 3.80 -18.27 -6.56
C CYS A 251 4.16 -16.79 -6.44
N VAL A 252 3.34 -15.92 -7.05
CA VAL A 252 3.25 -14.50 -6.71
C VAL A 252 1.88 -14.22 -6.14
N ALA A 253 1.83 -13.81 -4.88
CA ALA A 253 0.61 -13.47 -4.17
C ALA A 253 0.39 -11.96 -4.16
N PHE A 254 -0.83 -11.52 -4.45
CA PHE A 254 -1.26 -10.12 -4.45
C PHE A 254 -2.30 -9.89 -3.36
N THR A 255 -2.13 -8.81 -2.59
CA THR A 255 -2.99 -8.45 -1.46
C THR A 255 -3.31 -6.96 -1.44
N GLY A 256 -4.38 -6.57 -0.74
CA GLY A 256 -4.85 -5.20 -0.60
C GLY A 256 -5.00 -4.75 0.85
N HIS A 257 -6.15 -4.20 1.21
CA HIS A 257 -6.64 -3.90 2.57
C HIS A 257 -5.86 -2.84 3.36
N SER A 258 -4.54 -2.88 3.34
CA SER A 258 -3.72 -2.00 4.19
C SER A 258 -3.64 -0.57 3.66
N HIS A 259 -3.94 -0.32 2.41
CA HIS A 259 -3.77 0.96 1.73
C HIS A 259 -2.35 1.54 1.83
N PHE A 260 -1.35 0.71 2.12
CA PHE A 260 0.04 1.18 2.21
C PHE A 260 0.60 1.47 0.83
N SER A 261 1.46 2.49 0.78
CA SER A 261 1.96 3.01 -0.48
C SER A 261 2.91 2.05 -1.21
N LEU A 262 2.81 2.01 -2.53
CA LEU A 262 3.78 1.35 -3.41
C LEU A 262 5.14 2.07 -3.45
N THR A 263 5.29 3.21 -2.80
CA THR A 263 6.60 3.85 -2.59
C THR A 263 7.37 3.20 -1.44
N ASP A 264 6.69 2.46 -0.56
CA ASP A 264 7.33 1.68 0.49
C ASP A 264 7.90 0.39 -0.12
N GLU A 265 9.20 0.25 -0.07
CA GLU A 265 9.91 -0.91 -0.62
C GLU A 265 9.59 -2.22 0.13
N GLN A 266 8.92 -2.15 1.28
CA GLN A 266 8.41 -3.31 2.01
C GLN A 266 7.03 -3.79 1.50
N SER A 267 6.46 -3.11 0.50
CA SER A 267 5.25 -3.59 -0.19
C SER A 267 5.50 -4.78 -1.12
N ILE A 268 6.75 -5.20 -1.30
CA ILE A 268 7.13 -6.47 -1.90
C ILE A 268 8.03 -7.26 -0.97
N TRP A 269 7.74 -8.54 -0.84
CA TRP A 269 8.46 -9.49 0.00
C TRP A 269 8.73 -10.79 -0.75
N GLN A 270 9.87 -11.42 -0.47
CA GLN A 270 10.20 -12.77 -0.90
C GLN A 270 10.74 -13.58 0.27
N GLY A 271 10.16 -14.73 0.48
CA GLY A 271 10.61 -15.76 1.41
C GLY A 271 10.42 -17.12 0.77
N GLU A 272 9.40 -17.86 1.16
CA GLU A 272 9.04 -19.15 0.55
C GLU A 272 8.39 -18.98 -0.83
N PHE A 273 7.74 -17.83 -1.06
CA PHE A 273 7.13 -17.37 -2.31
C PHE A 273 7.28 -15.85 -2.41
N THR A 274 6.70 -15.22 -3.41
CA THR A 274 6.68 -13.75 -3.52
C THR A 274 5.32 -13.22 -3.11
N SER A 275 5.28 -12.18 -2.26
CA SER A 275 4.07 -11.46 -1.87
C SER A 275 4.18 -9.98 -2.20
N VAL A 276 3.08 -9.37 -2.65
CA VAL A 276 2.98 -7.97 -3.08
C VAL A 276 1.72 -7.34 -2.50
N ASN A 277 1.88 -6.21 -1.81
CA ASN A 277 0.80 -5.33 -1.42
C ASN A 277 0.47 -4.40 -2.59
N CYS A 278 -0.81 -4.31 -2.98
CA CYS A 278 -1.26 -3.57 -4.16
C CYS A 278 -1.68 -2.12 -3.86
N SER A 279 -1.50 -1.65 -2.61
CA SER A 279 -1.93 -0.30 -2.18
C SER A 279 -3.44 -0.08 -2.27
N CYS A 280 -3.87 1.11 -2.67
CA CYS A 280 -5.26 1.43 -2.89
C CYS A 280 -5.46 2.38 -4.07
N ALA A 281 -6.63 2.32 -4.69
CA ALA A 281 -7.05 3.22 -5.74
C ALA A 281 -8.17 4.19 -5.29
N ARG A 282 -8.56 4.16 -4.03
CA ARG A 282 -9.61 5.02 -3.46
C ARG A 282 -9.21 6.48 -3.33
N GLY A 283 -7.93 6.79 -3.27
CA GLY A 283 -7.42 8.10 -2.91
C GLY A 283 -7.27 8.31 -1.40
N TYR A 284 -7.13 7.23 -0.65
CA TYR A 284 -6.91 7.26 0.79
C TYR A 284 -5.84 6.24 1.15
N ALA A 285 -4.62 6.70 1.35
CA ALA A 285 -3.51 5.86 1.77
C ALA A 285 -3.30 5.94 3.28
N PHE A 286 -3.01 4.81 3.91
CA PHE A 286 -2.58 4.77 5.29
C PHE A 286 -1.07 4.96 5.40
N THR A 287 -0.66 5.74 6.39
CA THR A 287 0.72 6.16 6.61
C THR A 287 1.44 5.35 7.64
N ASN A 288 0.91 4.19 8.01
CA ASN A 288 1.52 3.48 9.09
C ASN A 288 2.48 2.40 8.61
N PRO A 289 3.75 2.72 8.47
CA PRO A 289 4.76 1.72 8.28
C PRO A 289 4.99 1.04 9.63
N GLY A 290 4.39 -0.07 9.85
CA GLY A 290 4.82 -0.95 10.91
C GLY A 290 6.22 -1.43 10.63
N ARG A 291 7.20 -0.68 11.09
CA ARG A 291 8.58 -0.95 10.77
C ARG A 291 9.24 -1.83 11.80
N GLU A 292 10.00 -2.78 11.30
CA GLU A 292 10.74 -3.73 12.11
C GLU A 292 11.76 -3.11 13.05
N ASN A 293 12.27 -1.92 12.77
CA ASN A 293 13.41 -1.34 13.45
C ASN A 293 13.03 -0.45 14.66
N GLY A 294 12.04 -0.85 15.44
CA GLY A 294 11.70 -0.13 16.67
C GLY A 294 10.95 1.18 16.44
N PHE A 295 10.61 1.49 15.24
CA PHE A 295 9.60 2.47 14.94
C PHE A 295 8.28 1.87 15.40
N ALA A 296 7.95 2.17 16.65
CA ALA A 296 6.59 1.99 17.07
C ALA A 296 5.74 2.66 16.01
N CYS A 297 4.92 1.85 15.38
CA CYS A 297 3.76 2.32 14.68
C CYS A 297 3.17 3.40 15.58
N PRO A 298 3.12 4.68 15.17
CA PRO A 298 2.38 5.61 15.95
C PRO A 298 0.98 5.01 16.01
N ASP A 299 0.58 4.65 17.19
CA ASP A 299 -0.79 4.28 17.44
C ASP A 299 -1.61 5.43 16.86
N PHE A 300 -2.51 5.14 15.92
CA PHE A 300 -3.45 6.14 15.42
C PHE A 300 -4.17 6.85 16.57
N ASN A 301 -4.13 6.27 17.74
CA ASN A 301 -4.71 6.75 18.98
C ASN A 301 -3.70 7.43 19.91
N ARG A 302 -2.42 7.55 19.56
CA ARG A 302 -1.44 8.26 20.38
C ARG A 302 -1.09 9.62 19.78
N ASP A 303 -1.05 10.64 20.64
CA ASP A 303 -0.38 11.90 20.36
C ASP A 303 1.13 11.66 20.12
N PRO A 304 1.71 12.31 19.14
CA PRO A 304 1.09 13.29 18.29
C PRO A 304 0.47 12.64 17.07
N PRO A 305 -0.74 13.06 16.74
CA PRO A 305 -1.34 12.66 15.48
C PRO A 305 -0.45 13.13 14.34
N PHE A 306 -0.39 12.32 13.28
CA PHE A 306 0.09 12.78 12.00
C PHE A 306 -0.67 14.03 11.60
N GLU A 307 0.04 15.05 11.13
CA GLU A 307 -0.62 16.17 10.49
C GLU A 307 -1.07 15.76 9.10
N MET A 308 -2.07 14.88 9.06
CA MET A 308 -2.65 14.34 7.82
C MET A 308 -3.22 15.43 6.92
N ASP A 309 -3.57 16.58 7.48
CA ASP A 309 -4.17 17.69 6.72
C ASP A 309 -3.22 18.38 5.76
N LYS A 310 -1.93 18.13 5.90
CA LYS A 310 -0.90 18.63 4.97
C LYS A 310 -0.61 17.67 3.84
N PHE A 311 -1.16 16.46 3.93
CA PHE A 311 -1.12 15.48 2.88
C PHE A 311 -2.38 15.55 2.06
N ASP A 312 -2.23 15.66 0.77
CA ASP A 312 -3.30 15.31 -0.15
C ASP A 312 -3.39 13.78 -0.28
N HIS A 313 -3.59 13.12 0.88
CA HIS A 313 -3.72 11.67 0.95
C HIS A 313 -4.99 11.17 0.25
N GLN A 314 -5.96 12.04 0.04
CA GLN A 314 -7.18 11.73 -0.70
C GLN A 314 -6.96 11.68 -2.22
N SER A 315 -5.83 12.19 -2.70
CA SER A 315 -5.45 12.15 -4.11
C SER A 315 -4.54 10.97 -4.47
N VAL A 316 -4.16 10.15 -3.51
CA VAL A 316 -3.28 9.01 -3.76
C VAL A 316 -4.08 7.85 -4.32
N ARG A 317 -3.83 7.47 -5.57
CA ARG A 317 -4.47 6.37 -6.29
C ARG A 317 -3.41 5.56 -7.00
N GLN A 318 -3.09 4.42 -6.41
CA GLN A 318 -1.95 3.61 -6.83
C GLN A 318 -2.38 2.26 -7.39
N GLY A 319 -1.53 1.68 -8.20
CA GLY A 319 -1.69 0.35 -8.75
C GLY A 319 -0.46 -0.08 -9.52
N LEU A 320 -0.53 -1.26 -10.11
CA LEU A 320 0.58 -1.90 -10.79
C LEU A 320 0.22 -2.28 -12.22
N VAL A 321 1.22 -2.36 -13.09
CA VAL A 321 1.17 -3.16 -14.30
C VAL A 321 2.21 -4.27 -14.16
N MET A 322 1.76 -5.52 -14.21
CA MET A 322 2.61 -6.68 -14.21
C MET A 322 2.87 -7.13 -15.65
N GLU A 323 4.13 -7.33 -15.98
CA GLU A 323 4.56 -7.94 -17.22
C GLU A 323 5.34 -9.23 -16.91
N VAL A 324 4.93 -10.34 -17.50
CA VAL A 324 5.56 -11.65 -17.33
C VAL A 324 6.34 -12.01 -18.58
N PHE A 325 7.61 -12.28 -18.40
CA PHE A 325 8.54 -12.75 -19.44
C PHE A 325 9.01 -14.18 -19.10
N ASP A 326 9.82 -14.78 -19.95
CA ASP A 326 10.34 -16.13 -19.70
C ASP A 326 11.35 -16.18 -18.55
N ASP A 327 12.06 -15.06 -18.30
CA ASP A 327 13.15 -14.95 -17.35
C ASP A 327 12.82 -14.10 -16.13
N ARG A 328 11.70 -13.36 -16.14
CA ARG A 328 11.35 -12.42 -15.07
C ARG A 328 9.88 -12.03 -15.07
N ILE A 329 9.47 -11.46 -13.94
CA ILE A 329 8.24 -10.66 -13.82
C ILE A 329 8.66 -9.23 -13.50
N THR A 330 8.09 -8.26 -14.20
CA THR A 330 8.29 -6.83 -13.94
C THR A 330 7.00 -6.23 -13.41
N LEU A 331 7.08 -5.52 -12.28
CA LEU A 331 5.97 -4.78 -11.69
C LEU A 331 6.26 -3.28 -11.82
N HIS A 332 5.52 -2.60 -12.67
CA HIS A 332 5.58 -1.16 -12.85
C HIS A 332 4.64 -0.50 -11.85
N ARG A 333 5.19 0.34 -10.98
CA ARG A 333 4.44 1.04 -9.93
C ARG A 333 3.89 2.36 -10.44
N ARG A 334 2.58 2.56 -10.36
CA ARG A 334 1.94 3.74 -10.94
C ARG A 334 1.02 4.46 -9.96
N GLU A 335 1.01 5.78 -10.09
CA GLU A 335 0.08 6.68 -9.46
C GLU A 335 -0.83 7.28 -10.55
N PHE A 336 -2.15 7.14 -10.38
CA PHE A 336 -3.15 7.51 -11.40
C PHE A 336 -3.69 8.92 -11.25
N THR A 337 -3.54 9.57 -10.10
CA THR A 337 -4.01 10.95 -9.91
C THR A 337 -3.25 11.91 -10.85
N TYR A 338 -1.94 11.77 -10.87
CA TYR A 338 -1.02 12.62 -11.61
C TYR A 338 -0.34 11.92 -12.80
N ASP A 339 -0.73 10.69 -13.10
CA ASP A 339 -0.14 9.87 -14.17
C ASP A 339 1.37 9.66 -14.06
N GLN A 340 1.84 9.35 -12.87
CA GLN A 340 3.27 9.24 -12.55
C GLN A 340 3.71 7.82 -12.22
N VAL A 341 5.00 7.54 -12.48
CA VAL A 341 5.70 6.36 -12.01
C VAL A 341 6.17 6.60 -10.58
N LEU A 342 5.94 5.63 -9.68
CA LEU A 342 6.24 5.77 -8.25
C LEU A 342 7.66 5.42 -7.84
N GLY A 343 8.52 5.09 -8.76
CA GLY A 343 9.91 4.68 -8.51
C GLY A 343 10.38 3.63 -9.50
N ALA A 344 11.49 2.98 -9.21
CA ALA A 344 12.00 1.92 -10.06
C ALA A 344 11.06 0.72 -10.06
N ASP A 345 11.01 0.00 -11.18
CA ASP A 345 10.26 -1.23 -11.29
C ASP A 345 10.77 -2.29 -10.32
N TRP A 346 9.85 -3.08 -9.78
CA TRP A 346 10.23 -4.31 -9.11
C TRP A 346 10.40 -5.42 -10.14
N ILE A 347 11.62 -5.92 -10.26
CA ILE A 347 11.95 -7.00 -11.17
C ILE A 347 12.19 -8.27 -10.36
N ILE A 348 11.32 -9.26 -10.53
CA ILE A 348 11.38 -10.58 -9.91
C ILE A 348 12.00 -11.54 -10.92
N PRO A 349 13.25 -11.97 -10.72
CA PRO A 349 13.87 -12.99 -11.59
C PRO A 349 13.12 -14.32 -11.50
N LEU A 350 13.06 -15.07 -12.60
CA LEU A 350 12.53 -16.42 -12.62
C LEU A 350 13.69 -17.44 -12.69
N PHE A 351 13.66 -18.40 -11.78
CA PHE A 351 14.62 -19.49 -11.65
C PHE A 351 13.91 -20.78 -12.05
N ASP A 352 13.95 -21.12 -13.35
CA ASP A 352 13.19 -22.24 -13.91
C ASP A 352 11.66 -22.15 -13.57
N GLY A 353 11.13 -20.93 -13.68
CA GLY A 353 9.73 -20.59 -13.36
C GLY A 353 9.45 -20.25 -11.89
N ALA A 354 10.36 -20.53 -10.96
CA ALA A 354 10.25 -20.10 -9.58
C ALA A 354 10.59 -18.63 -9.41
N THR A 355 9.87 -17.92 -8.53
CA THR A 355 10.13 -16.51 -8.20
C THR A 355 11.12 -16.35 -7.04
N VAL A 356 11.41 -17.45 -6.36
CA VAL A 356 12.36 -17.54 -5.25
C VAL A 356 13.46 -18.52 -5.62
N PRO A 357 14.75 -18.18 -5.42
CA PRO A 357 15.85 -19.08 -5.73
C PRO A 357 15.84 -20.30 -4.79
N SER A 358 16.28 -21.46 -5.29
CA SER A 358 16.40 -22.69 -4.49
C SER A 358 17.48 -22.63 -3.42
N SER A 359 18.40 -21.66 -3.53
CA SER A 359 19.48 -21.42 -2.57
C SER A 359 19.87 -19.94 -2.57
N GLY A 360 20.39 -19.48 -1.43
CA GLY A 360 20.73 -18.06 -1.25
C GLY A 360 19.56 -17.19 -0.83
N THR A 361 19.83 -15.92 -0.62
CA THR A 361 18.83 -14.94 -0.16
C THR A 361 18.04 -14.40 -1.35
N PRO A 362 16.70 -14.41 -1.28
CA PRO A 362 15.88 -13.81 -2.32
C PRO A 362 16.12 -12.30 -2.49
N LYS A 363 15.88 -11.80 -3.69
CA LYS A 363 16.11 -10.38 -4.02
C LYS A 363 15.31 -9.42 -3.13
N TYR A 364 14.09 -9.80 -2.78
CA TYR A 364 13.18 -8.96 -1.98
C TYR A 364 13.06 -9.45 -0.53
N ASP A 365 14.09 -10.12 0.01
CA ASP A 365 14.20 -10.34 1.44
C ASP A 365 14.35 -9.01 2.18
N VAL A 366 13.39 -8.72 3.07
CA VAL A 366 13.30 -7.42 3.74
C VAL A 366 14.49 -7.15 4.64
N LYS A 367 15.00 -8.16 5.36
CA LYS A 367 16.11 -7.99 6.29
C LYS A 367 17.41 -7.65 5.56
N THR A 368 17.68 -8.38 4.48
CA THR A 368 18.86 -8.14 3.65
C THR A 368 18.80 -6.76 3.00
N ARG A 369 17.63 -6.38 2.48
CA ARG A 369 17.44 -5.06 1.87
C ARG A 369 17.56 -3.93 2.90
N ALA A 370 16.98 -4.08 4.07
CA ALA A 370 17.09 -3.12 5.16
C ALA A 370 18.55 -2.93 5.60
N ALA A 371 19.30 -4.03 5.74
CA ALA A 371 20.72 -3.98 6.11
C ALA A 371 21.62 -3.37 5.03
N ALA A 372 21.25 -3.54 3.74
CA ALA A 372 21.99 -2.98 2.61
C ALA A 372 21.63 -1.53 2.30
N ALA A 373 20.46 -1.07 2.72
CA ALA A 373 19.99 0.29 2.48
C ALA A 373 20.86 1.31 3.24
N LYS A 374 21.26 2.36 2.53
CA LYS A 374 21.96 3.47 3.17
C LYS A 374 20.93 4.45 3.71
N PRO A 375 21.15 5.00 4.92
CA PRO A 375 20.26 5.98 5.49
C PRO A 375 20.05 7.20 4.59
N PRO A 376 18.91 7.89 4.69
CA PRO A 376 18.68 9.13 3.98
C PRO A 376 19.57 10.25 4.54
N VAL A 377 20.04 11.12 3.64
CA VAL A 377 20.97 12.19 3.96
C VAL A 377 20.38 13.53 3.50
N PHE A 378 20.32 14.50 4.40
CA PHE A 378 19.97 15.87 4.04
C PHE A 378 21.01 16.50 3.10
N ALA A 379 20.57 17.38 2.23
CA ALA A 379 21.48 18.23 1.47
C ALA A 379 22.34 19.10 2.45
N LYS A 380 23.57 19.42 2.05
CA LYS A 380 24.51 20.14 2.91
C LYS A 380 24.02 21.52 3.38
N ASP A 381 23.16 22.13 2.60
CA ASP A 381 22.54 23.44 2.85
C ASP A 381 21.15 23.35 3.46
N ALA A 382 20.69 22.13 3.81
CA ALA A 382 19.39 21.91 4.44
C ALA A 382 19.30 22.68 5.78
N LYS A 383 18.17 23.36 5.96
CA LYS A 383 17.91 24.15 7.16
C LYS A 383 16.62 23.73 7.82
N VAL A 384 16.62 23.83 9.15
CA VAL A 384 15.40 23.74 9.95
C VAL A 384 14.95 25.17 10.24
N GLU A 385 13.82 25.53 9.70
CA GLU A 385 13.19 26.83 9.91
C GLU A 385 12.11 26.72 10.97
N VAL A 386 12.01 27.72 11.83
CA VAL A 386 11.06 27.75 12.94
C VAL A 386 10.28 29.04 12.91
N LYS A 387 8.94 28.93 12.93
CA LYS A 387 8.04 30.07 12.92
C LYS A 387 6.96 29.92 13.99
N GLU A 388 6.76 30.95 14.79
CA GLU A 388 5.60 31.03 15.65
C GLU A 388 4.40 31.57 14.86
N ILE A 389 3.25 30.92 15.00
CA ILE A 389 1.98 31.37 14.42
C ILE A 389 0.93 31.51 15.51
N ALA A 390 0.14 32.60 15.45
CA ALA A 390 -0.88 32.89 16.44
C ALA A 390 -2.12 31.98 16.33
N GLU A 391 -2.45 31.60 15.08
CA GLU A 391 -3.67 30.88 14.75
C GLU A 391 -3.36 29.55 14.08
N GLY A 392 -2.84 28.60 14.84
CA GLY A 392 -2.74 27.21 14.42
C GLY A 392 -3.91 26.40 14.95
N TYR A 393 -4.19 25.27 14.33
CA TYR A 393 -5.29 24.39 14.75
C TYR A 393 -4.76 23.17 15.49
N ARG A 394 -5.46 22.79 16.56
CA ARG A 394 -5.22 21.54 17.27
C ARG A 394 -6.12 20.46 16.70
N ARG A 395 -5.60 19.25 16.60
CA ARG A 395 -6.42 18.10 16.25
C ARG A 395 -7.36 17.75 17.39
N LEU A 396 -8.63 17.57 17.06
CA LEU A 396 -9.65 17.05 17.98
C LEU A 396 -9.45 15.54 18.10
N SER A 397 -8.63 15.09 19.05
CA SER A 397 -8.46 13.70 19.50
C SER A 397 -8.69 12.55 18.51
N HIS A 398 -7.96 11.50 18.71
CA HIS A 398 -8.09 10.11 18.27
C HIS A 398 -8.76 9.80 16.91
N GLY A 399 -7.98 9.25 16.01
CA GLY A 399 -8.46 8.61 14.79
C GLY A 399 -8.76 9.59 13.64
N THR A 400 -9.98 9.66 13.22
CA THR A 400 -10.46 10.50 12.10
C THR A 400 -10.85 11.92 12.51
N GLY A 401 -10.53 12.34 13.72
CA GLY A 401 -10.87 13.66 14.24
C GLY A 401 -10.27 14.79 13.40
N GLY A 402 -11.12 15.67 12.90
CA GLY A 402 -10.71 16.86 12.16
C GLY A 402 -9.93 17.86 13.02
N LEU A 403 -9.44 18.93 12.41
CA LEU A 403 -8.83 20.05 13.11
C LEU A 403 -9.90 20.82 13.91
N ASP A 404 -9.56 21.21 15.13
CA ASP A 404 -10.36 22.19 15.88
C ASP A 404 -10.20 23.57 15.25
N ARG A 405 -10.96 23.80 14.19
CA ARG A 405 -10.97 25.08 13.49
C ARG A 405 -11.72 26.17 14.26
N LYS A 406 -12.46 25.81 15.32
CA LYS A 406 -13.22 26.77 16.14
C LYS A 406 -12.36 27.40 17.21
N ASN A 407 -11.32 26.72 17.65
CA ASN A 407 -10.45 27.18 18.73
C ASN A 407 -9.00 27.22 18.21
N PRO A 408 -8.56 28.29 17.54
CA PRO A 408 -7.19 28.40 17.12
C PRO A 408 -6.26 28.48 18.34
N HIS A 409 -5.14 27.78 18.24
CA HIS A 409 -4.09 27.79 19.27
C HIS A 409 -2.77 28.26 18.68
N PRO A 410 -1.99 29.06 19.40
CA PRO A 410 -0.65 29.41 18.97
C PRO A 410 0.21 28.15 18.78
N GLN A 411 0.90 28.09 17.67
CA GLN A 411 1.75 26.95 17.29
C GLN A 411 3.18 27.40 17.00
N VAL A 412 4.11 26.49 17.21
CA VAL A 412 5.46 26.57 16.66
C VAL A 412 5.53 25.61 15.48
N VAL A 413 5.73 26.16 14.31
CA VAL A 413 5.86 25.40 13.06
C VAL A 413 7.33 25.20 12.75
N VAL A 414 7.74 23.95 12.64
CA VAL A 414 9.10 23.54 12.25
C VAL A 414 9.04 23.07 10.81
N SER A 415 9.80 23.70 9.93
CA SER A 415 9.83 23.39 8.49
C SER A 415 11.24 22.95 8.08
N PHE A 416 11.32 21.96 7.20
CA PHE A 416 12.59 21.43 6.68
C PHE A 416 12.39 20.81 5.31
N PRO A 417 13.46 20.69 4.48
CA PRO A 417 13.32 20.13 3.14
C PRO A 417 13.05 18.61 3.19
N PRO A 418 12.28 18.06 2.25
CA PRO A 418 12.18 16.61 2.05
C PRO A 418 13.51 16.07 1.52
N ILE A 419 13.72 14.76 1.65
CA ILE A 419 14.88 14.05 1.10
C ILE A 419 14.42 13.15 -0.04
N THR A 420 15.02 13.34 -1.22
CA THR A 420 14.72 12.57 -2.43
C THR A 420 15.92 11.74 -2.88
N THR A 421 15.70 10.73 -3.70
CA THR A 421 16.78 9.91 -4.28
C THR A 421 17.66 10.67 -5.29
N ALA A 422 17.25 11.85 -5.70
CA ALA A 422 18.06 12.71 -6.56
C ALA A 422 19.31 13.25 -5.83
N THR A 423 19.26 13.42 -4.51
CA THR A 423 20.33 14.00 -3.70
C THR A 423 20.80 13.11 -2.56
N SER A 424 20.13 12.00 -2.32
CA SER A 424 20.39 11.06 -1.23
C SER A 424 20.40 9.61 -1.73
N PRO A 425 21.16 8.71 -1.09
CA PRO A 425 21.13 7.28 -1.43
C PRO A 425 19.77 6.62 -1.15
N SER A 426 18.98 7.18 -0.23
CA SER A 426 17.64 6.74 0.10
C SER A 426 16.69 7.92 0.22
N ARG A 427 15.43 7.70 -0.10
CA ARG A 427 14.35 8.66 0.16
C ARG A 427 14.14 8.84 1.67
N GLY A 428 13.94 10.06 2.14
CA GLY A 428 13.40 10.32 3.45
C GLY A 428 11.91 9.98 3.46
N PHE A 429 11.55 8.93 4.18
CA PHE A 429 10.18 8.43 4.22
C PHE A 429 9.39 9.10 5.35
N ASP A 430 9.98 9.19 6.53
CA ASP A 430 9.47 9.94 7.68
C ASP A 430 10.61 10.60 8.47
N PHE A 431 10.22 11.44 9.41
CA PHE A 431 11.13 12.23 10.20
C PHE A 431 10.70 12.25 11.66
N SER A 432 11.67 12.09 12.58
CA SER A 432 11.48 12.47 13.97
C SER A 432 11.85 13.94 14.12
N VAL A 433 10.96 14.71 14.74
CA VAL A 433 11.18 16.12 15.05
C VAL A 433 11.11 16.27 16.57
N ARG A 434 12.26 16.58 17.20
CA ARG A 434 12.37 16.75 18.65
C ARG A 434 12.51 18.20 19.00
N ALA A 435 11.68 18.67 19.93
CA ALA A 435 11.91 19.90 20.64
C ALA A 435 12.90 19.63 21.79
N GLU A 436 14.03 20.32 21.80
CA GLU A 436 15.11 20.13 22.75
C GLU A 436 15.38 21.42 23.55
N THR A 437 15.75 21.29 24.82
CA THR A 437 16.26 22.37 25.64
C THR A 437 17.63 22.01 26.19
N ARG A 438 18.35 23.00 26.68
CA ARG A 438 19.62 22.77 27.40
C ARG A 438 19.54 23.31 28.81
N ILE A 439 20.04 22.52 29.76
CA ILE A 439 20.16 22.87 31.16
C ILE A 439 21.59 22.51 31.56
N ALA A 440 22.40 23.51 31.95
CA ALA A 440 23.79 23.30 32.31
C ALA A 440 24.55 22.43 31.27
N ASP A 441 24.46 22.80 29.98
CA ASP A 441 25.09 22.13 28.82
C ASP A 441 24.57 20.72 28.49
N ILE A 442 23.61 20.19 29.25
CA ILE A 442 22.97 18.93 28.95
C ILE A 442 21.73 19.19 28.07
N VAL A 443 21.73 18.63 26.87
CA VAL A 443 20.57 18.68 25.98
C VAL A 443 19.56 17.64 26.43
N ARG A 444 18.29 18.06 26.54
CA ARG A 444 17.18 17.20 26.92
C ARG A 444 16.04 17.35 25.90
N THR A 445 15.47 16.24 25.49
CA THR A 445 14.25 16.21 24.67
C THR A 445 13.05 16.56 25.54
N LEU A 446 12.29 17.56 25.12
CA LEU A 446 11.04 17.97 25.74
C LEU A 446 9.86 17.18 25.14
N GLN A 447 9.83 17.11 23.83
CA GLN A 447 8.82 16.43 23.06
C GLN A 447 9.44 15.85 21.78
N GLU A 448 8.88 14.76 21.30
CA GLU A 448 9.21 14.18 20.01
C GLU A 448 7.93 13.98 19.21
N ARG A 449 7.96 14.35 17.94
CA ARG A 449 6.87 14.18 16.98
C ARG A 449 7.38 13.50 15.73
N ARG A 450 6.49 12.81 15.04
CA ARG A 450 6.80 12.18 13.78
C ARG A 450 5.99 12.77 12.65
N VAL A 451 6.64 12.96 11.52
CA VAL A 451 6.03 13.50 10.30
C VAL A 451 6.43 12.64 9.13
N PHE A 452 5.48 12.35 8.25
CA PHE A 452 5.82 11.75 6.97
C PHE A 452 6.33 12.78 5.98
N SER A 453 7.21 12.31 5.11
CA SER A 453 7.54 13.08 3.93
C SER A 453 6.30 13.24 3.05
N PRO A 454 6.03 14.44 2.49
CA PRO A 454 5.03 14.59 1.44
C PRO A 454 5.24 13.61 0.28
N ASN A 455 6.47 13.19 0.06
CA ASN A 455 6.84 12.23 -0.98
C ASN A 455 6.66 10.76 -0.59
N ALA A 456 6.26 10.47 0.65
CA ALA A 456 6.07 9.07 1.08
C ALA A 456 4.99 8.35 0.25
N TYR A 457 4.07 9.08 -0.37
CA TYR A 457 2.99 8.53 -1.19
C TYR A 457 3.03 8.94 -2.66
N GLN A 458 3.92 9.84 -3.02
CA GLN A 458 3.94 10.47 -4.33
C GLN A 458 5.24 10.17 -5.06
N ALA A 459 5.22 10.34 -6.38
CA ALA A 459 6.43 10.31 -7.16
C ALA A 459 7.37 11.46 -6.76
N GLU A 460 8.66 11.18 -6.69
CA GLU A 460 9.67 12.18 -6.34
C GLU A 460 9.83 13.33 -7.36
N THR A 461 9.28 13.13 -8.55
CA THR A 461 9.30 14.16 -9.63
C THR A 461 8.31 15.30 -9.38
N ARG A 462 7.41 15.14 -8.42
CA ARG A 462 6.51 16.23 -8.03
C ARG A 462 7.27 17.22 -7.15
N ASP A 463 7.03 18.52 -7.34
CA ASP A 463 7.58 19.58 -6.49
C ASP A 463 7.26 19.28 -5.02
N ALA A 464 8.30 18.96 -4.30
CA ALA A 464 8.14 18.54 -2.93
C ALA A 464 7.95 19.77 -2.05
N ALA A 465 6.76 19.90 -1.48
CA ALA A 465 6.54 20.88 -0.44
C ALA A 465 7.47 20.60 0.76
N PRO A 466 7.93 21.61 1.49
CA PRO A 466 8.66 21.41 2.73
C PRO A 466 7.88 20.54 3.69
N CYS A 467 8.58 19.61 4.37
CA CYS A 467 8.02 18.91 5.50
C CYS A 467 7.78 19.90 6.64
N THR A 468 6.66 19.78 7.32
CA THR A 468 6.34 20.63 8.47
C THR A 468 5.86 19.82 9.64
N CYS A 469 6.23 20.25 10.83
CA CYS A 469 5.79 19.70 12.11
C CYS A 469 5.32 20.83 13.02
N ASN A 470 4.14 20.70 13.60
CA ASN A 470 3.59 21.74 14.47
C ASN A 470 3.62 21.28 15.93
N PHE A 471 4.04 22.17 16.80
CA PHE A 471 4.01 22.00 18.25
C PHE A 471 3.06 23.05 18.85
N PRO A 472 2.05 22.67 19.64
CA PRO A 472 1.27 23.63 20.40
C PRO A 472 2.21 24.45 21.29
N LYS A 473 2.15 25.76 21.17
CA LYS A 473 3.05 26.64 21.94
C LYS A 473 2.84 26.50 23.45
N SER A 474 1.63 26.13 23.87
CA SER A 474 1.30 25.86 25.27
C SER A 474 1.99 24.64 25.85
N GLU A 475 2.46 23.72 25.03
CA GLU A 475 3.14 22.49 25.44
C GLU A 475 4.67 22.66 25.51
N LEU A 476 5.19 23.80 25.08
CA LEU A 476 6.60 24.12 25.14
C LEU A 476 6.90 25.07 26.30
N PRO A 477 8.01 24.87 27.04
CA PRO A 477 8.33 25.73 28.17
C PRO A 477 8.66 27.16 27.72
N LYS A 478 8.16 28.12 28.48
CA LYS A 478 8.48 29.54 28.27
C LYS A 478 9.81 29.91 28.89
N ARG A 479 10.48 30.92 28.35
CA ARG A 479 11.71 31.55 28.91
C ARG A 479 12.96 30.67 28.92
N VAL A 480 12.92 29.48 28.30
CA VAL A 480 14.11 28.65 28.10
C VAL A 480 14.55 28.67 26.65
N GLU A 481 15.78 28.35 26.38
CA GLU A 481 16.27 28.17 25.02
C GLU A 481 15.83 26.81 24.50
N ILE A 482 15.24 26.81 23.33
CA ILE A 482 14.77 25.62 22.63
C ILE A 482 15.42 25.56 21.25
N ARG A 483 15.74 24.38 20.79
CA ARG A 483 16.02 24.08 19.39
C ARG A 483 15.18 22.89 18.94
N PHE A 484 15.10 22.71 17.63
CA PHE A 484 14.46 21.53 17.05
C PHE A 484 15.49 20.70 16.29
N ALA A 485 15.52 19.41 16.60
CA ALA A 485 16.35 18.40 15.95
C ALA A 485 15.46 17.59 15.01
N VAL A 486 15.88 17.41 13.77
CA VAL A 486 15.14 16.65 12.74
C VAL A 486 16.01 15.48 12.28
N ARG A 487 15.53 14.26 12.48
CA ARG A 487 16.18 13.01 12.06
C ARG A 487 15.36 12.33 10.98
N PRO A 488 15.93 12.06 9.80
CA PRO A 488 15.25 11.38 8.72
C PRO A 488 15.35 9.87 8.88
N TYR A 489 14.38 9.16 8.31
CA TYR A 489 14.37 7.70 8.20
C TYR A 489 13.94 7.27 6.81
N ASP A 490 14.51 6.14 6.33
CA ASP A 490 14.06 5.49 5.12
C ASP A 490 12.83 4.60 5.37
N CYS A 491 12.32 3.94 4.32
CA CYS A 491 11.19 3.04 4.44
C CYS A 491 11.48 1.78 5.29
N TYR A 492 12.71 1.43 5.56
CA TYR A 492 13.10 0.35 6.45
C TYR A 492 13.31 0.80 7.90
N GLY A 493 13.29 2.11 8.16
CA GLY A 493 13.55 2.69 9.47
C GLY A 493 15.03 2.96 9.76
N ASN A 494 15.91 2.90 8.76
CA ASN A 494 17.30 3.29 8.92
C ASN A 494 17.39 4.80 9.12
N ALA A 495 18.04 5.20 10.22
CA ALA A 495 18.14 6.60 10.62
C ALA A 495 19.31 7.30 9.95
N GLY A 496 19.08 8.48 9.37
CA GLY A 496 20.12 9.37 8.91
C GLY A 496 20.62 10.35 9.98
N GLU A 497 21.55 11.19 9.60
CA GLU A 497 22.08 12.25 10.48
C GLU A 497 21.06 13.35 10.73
N GLU A 498 21.12 13.94 11.89
CA GLU A 498 20.22 15.02 12.29
C GLU A 498 20.68 16.37 11.76
N ILE A 499 19.69 17.21 11.45
CA ILE A 499 19.90 18.65 11.28
C ILE A 499 19.16 19.40 12.38
N TYR A 500 19.61 20.62 12.66
CA TYR A 500 19.15 21.38 13.82
C TYR A 500 18.74 22.79 13.45
N SER A 501 17.70 23.31 14.12
CA SER A 501 17.46 24.74 14.15
C SER A 501 18.52 25.46 15.01
N LYS A 502 18.58 26.78 14.92
CA LYS A 502 19.27 27.59 15.92
C LYS A 502 18.56 27.46 17.27
N TRP A 503 19.33 27.68 18.36
CA TRP A 503 18.75 27.90 19.66
C TRP A 503 17.98 29.22 19.68
N MET A 504 16.77 29.19 20.23
CA MET A 504 15.87 30.34 20.26
C MET A 504 15.02 30.33 21.53
N ARG A 505 14.48 31.49 21.89
CA ARG A 505 13.45 31.60 22.93
C ARG A 505 12.13 31.90 22.26
N LEU A 506 11.11 31.17 22.66
CA LEU A 506 9.75 31.42 22.17
C LEU A 506 9.19 32.70 22.82
N SER A 507 8.44 33.48 22.06
CA SER A 507 7.85 34.74 22.49
C SER A 507 6.68 34.57 23.47
#